data_a555b5a530123f74e1407ae54731450e
#
_entry.id   a555b5a530123f74e1407ae54731450e
#
_cell.length_a   1.000
_cell.length_b   1.000
_cell.length_c   1.000
_cell.angle_alpha   90.00
_cell.angle_beta   90.00
_cell.angle_gamma   90.00
#
_symmetry.space_group_name_H-M   'P 1'
#
loop_
_entity.id
_entity.type
_entity.pdbx_description
1 polymer ?
#
loop_
_entity_poly.entity_id
_entity_poly.type
_entity_poly.pdbx_seq_one_letter_code
_entity_poly.pdbx_strand_id
1 'polypeptide(L)'
;MARKTNRVKFEVFGKEMHAEEQYYLGDHTLPTAQSKFEWSKEMIEAHERCKTDIIFFAENFFTIISKSKRIKIPLRDYQKKFLNDAMNHKRILALQSRQSGKSTLMTVYALWLANFFPDQAIIVCAHKGETAKMLFERIKLAYKELPNWLKEPVLEWNKSSMRLENGSSIVTTNTTAEGPRGNSLSCLILDEFAFVAPEIAQQFWTAVAPTLANNPDARMFVSSTPNGIGNLFHTLYDKAEKGENEFVIENVIWSDVPGRDEEWKKQTIKNDCFGDEEIFAQEYECKFLGASNSPFPQSTFDKIKNDISDPILRDMDGYLKIWKLPEDDRVYTMGVDTSEGVGLDASVV
;
A
#
# COMPACT_ATOMS: atom_id res chain seq x y z
N MET A 1 -30.78 1.36 -29.77
CA MET A 1 -31.03 2.80 -29.96
C MET A 1 -29.75 3.54 -29.68
N ALA A 2 -29.09 4.03 -30.72
CA ALA A 2 -27.87 4.83 -30.59
C ALA A 2 -28.22 6.20 -29.98
N ARG A 3 -27.64 6.58 -28.85
CA ARG A 3 -27.74 7.93 -28.29
C ARG A 3 -27.15 8.91 -29.30
N LYS A 4 -28.01 9.81 -29.84
CA LYS A 4 -27.53 10.99 -30.57
C LYS A 4 -26.73 11.84 -29.60
N THR A 5 -25.42 11.80 -29.69
CA THR A 5 -24.52 12.76 -29.03
C THR A 5 -24.65 14.10 -29.72
N ASN A 6 -25.11 15.11 -28.98
CA ASN A 6 -25.06 16.50 -29.45
C ASN A 6 -23.57 16.88 -29.52
N ARG A 7 -22.98 16.80 -30.70
CA ARG A 7 -21.59 17.22 -30.95
C ARG A 7 -21.53 18.74 -30.82
N VAL A 8 -20.97 19.21 -29.71
CA VAL A 8 -20.68 20.63 -29.52
C VAL A 8 -19.47 20.95 -30.41
N LYS A 9 -19.67 21.80 -31.41
CA LYS A 9 -18.62 22.32 -32.28
C LYS A 9 -18.11 23.64 -31.70
N PHE A 10 -16.80 23.84 -31.74
CA PHE A 10 -16.18 25.11 -31.41
C PHE A 10 -14.99 25.33 -32.35
N GLU A 11 -14.62 26.57 -32.53
CA GLU A 11 -13.54 26.97 -33.44
C GLU A 11 -12.27 27.28 -32.64
N VAL A 12 -11.14 26.64 -33.02
CA VAL A 12 -9.83 26.91 -32.45
C VAL A 12 -8.85 27.22 -33.61
N PHE A 13 -8.30 28.40 -33.60
CA PHE A 13 -7.37 28.89 -34.66
C PHE A 13 -7.92 28.69 -36.08
N GLY A 14 -9.21 29.00 -36.30
CA GLY A 14 -9.84 28.90 -37.62
C GLY A 14 -10.15 27.50 -38.12
N LYS A 15 -10.05 26.48 -37.25
CA LYS A 15 -10.49 25.09 -37.53
C LYS A 15 -11.66 24.73 -36.62
N GLU A 16 -12.72 24.19 -37.24
CA GLU A 16 -13.85 23.58 -36.51
C GLU A 16 -13.34 22.29 -35.82
N MET A 17 -13.43 22.25 -34.52
CA MET A 17 -13.06 21.07 -33.72
C MET A 17 -14.25 20.58 -32.91
N HIS A 18 -14.34 19.29 -32.67
CA HIS A 18 -15.33 18.68 -31.80
C HIS A 18 -14.79 18.59 -30.37
N ALA A 19 -15.64 18.80 -29.37
CA ALA A 19 -15.28 18.67 -27.97
C ALA A 19 -14.69 17.27 -27.66
N GLU A 20 -15.16 16.25 -28.37
CA GLU A 20 -14.68 14.88 -28.26
C GLU A 20 -13.24 14.68 -28.77
N GLU A 21 -12.72 15.58 -29.60
CA GLU A 21 -11.34 15.50 -30.09
C GLU A 21 -10.32 16.09 -29.09
N GLN A 22 -10.73 17.10 -28.32
CA GLN A 22 -9.87 17.72 -27.32
C GLN A 22 -9.96 17.06 -25.94
N TYR A 23 -11.08 16.42 -25.64
CA TYR A 23 -11.34 15.86 -24.32
C TYR A 23 -11.91 14.45 -24.44
N TYR A 24 -11.37 13.54 -23.65
CA TYR A 24 -11.77 12.13 -23.62
C TYR A 24 -13.27 12.00 -23.31
N LEU A 25 -14.03 11.44 -24.24
CA LEU A 25 -15.49 11.33 -24.18
C LEU A 25 -16.21 12.66 -23.90
N GLY A 26 -15.61 13.80 -24.24
CA GLY A 26 -16.17 15.15 -24.03
C GLY A 26 -16.07 15.67 -22.58
N ASP A 27 -15.36 14.98 -21.68
CA ASP A 27 -15.15 15.44 -20.31
C ASP A 27 -14.00 16.46 -20.26
N HIS A 28 -14.33 17.74 -20.05
CA HIS A 28 -13.39 18.86 -20.00
C HIS A 28 -12.26 18.72 -18.97
N THR A 29 -12.38 17.78 -18.03
CA THR A 29 -11.34 17.49 -17.04
C THR A 29 -10.36 16.43 -17.51
N LEU A 30 -10.56 15.84 -18.69
CA LEU A 30 -9.77 14.75 -19.25
C LEU A 30 -9.20 15.16 -20.62
N PRO A 31 -8.10 15.94 -20.68
CA PRO A 31 -7.49 16.35 -21.93
C PRO A 31 -6.96 15.15 -22.71
N THR A 32 -7.04 15.22 -24.04
CA THR A 32 -6.41 14.27 -24.98
C THR A 32 -5.15 14.90 -25.58
N ALA A 33 -4.37 14.15 -26.35
CA ALA A 33 -3.23 14.68 -27.11
C ALA A 33 -3.59 15.82 -28.07
N GLN A 34 -4.86 15.98 -28.43
CA GLN A 34 -5.35 17.07 -29.28
C GLN A 34 -5.62 18.37 -28.52
N SER A 35 -5.60 18.34 -27.18
CA SER A 35 -5.81 19.52 -26.35
C SER A 35 -4.70 20.53 -26.53
N LYS A 36 -5.08 21.79 -26.70
CA LYS A 36 -4.11 22.90 -26.89
C LYS A 36 -4.19 23.83 -25.70
N PHE A 37 -3.04 24.20 -25.16
CA PHE A 37 -2.90 25.13 -24.04
C PHE A 37 -1.91 26.24 -24.44
N GLU A 38 -2.22 27.44 -24.07
CA GLU A 38 -1.23 28.54 -24.11
C GLU A 38 -0.41 28.49 -22.82
N TRP A 39 0.88 28.20 -22.97
CA TRP A 39 1.80 28.09 -21.87
C TRP A 39 2.32 29.45 -21.44
N SER A 40 2.11 29.86 -20.20
CA SER A 40 2.84 30.96 -19.60
C SER A 40 4.18 30.49 -19.03
N LYS A 41 5.08 31.43 -18.78
CA LYS A 41 6.36 31.14 -18.14
C LYS A 41 6.19 30.50 -16.76
N GLU A 42 5.25 30.99 -15.98
CA GLU A 42 4.91 30.48 -14.65
C GLU A 42 4.39 29.03 -14.70
N MET A 43 3.60 28.66 -15.73
CA MET A 43 3.14 27.29 -15.93
C MET A 43 4.29 26.35 -16.24
N ILE A 44 5.24 26.76 -17.08
CA ILE A 44 6.43 25.97 -17.41
C ILE A 44 7.29 25.75 -16.14
N GLU A 45 7.57 26.83 -15.39
CA GLU A 45 8.35 26.75 -14.16
C GLU A 45 7.66 25.86 -13.12
N ALA A 46 6.34 25.96 -12.96
CA ALA A 46 5.57 25.13 -12.04
C ALA A 46 5.54 23.66 -12.48
N HIS A 47 5.43 23.38 -13.79
CA HIS A 47 5.48 22.03 -14.34
C HIS A 47 6.84 21.36 -14.04
N GLU A 48 7.94 22.02 -14.36
CA GLU A 48 9.29 21.50 -14.09
C GLU A 48 9.53 21.32 -12.59
N ARG A 49 9.04 22.24 -11.77
CA ARG A 49 9.12 22.08 -10.32
C ARG A 49 8.31 20.89 -9.81
N CYS A 50 7.08 20.70 -10.30
CA CYS A 50 6.26 19.55 -9.94
C CYS A 50 6.93 18.21 -10.29
N LYS A 51 7.65 18.16 -11.42
CA LYS A 51 8.37 16.96 -11.84
C LYS A 51 9.52 16.60 -10.91
N THR A 52 10.20 17.57 -10.34
CA THR A 52 11.39 17.37 -9.48
C THR A 52 11.07 17.41 -7.99
N ASP A 53 9.94 17.99 -7.59
CA ASP A 53 9.52 18.18 -6.21
C ASP A 53 8.09 17.65 -6.00
N ILE A 54 7.99 16.39 -5.57
CA ILE A 54 6.71 15.74 -5.31
C ILE A 54 5.93 16.40 -4.16
N ILE A 55 6.63 17.03 -3.19
CA ILE A 55 6.00 17.75 -2.07
C ILE A 55 5.33 19.00 -2.62
N PHE A 56 6.02 19.76 -3.45
CA PHE A 56 5.44 20.92 -4.13
C PHE A 56 4.22 20.53 -4.97
N PHE A 57 4.31 19.45 -5.75
CA PHE A 57 3.17 18.91 -6.50
C PHE A 57 2.00 18.59 -5.59
N ALA A 58 2.25 17.86 -4.50
CA ALA A 58 1.19 17.42 -3.59
C ALA A 58 0.49 18.62 -2.93
N GLU A 59 1.23 19.54 -2.32
CA GLU A 59 0.67 20.65 -1.57
C GLU A 59 -0.05 21.68 -2.46
N ASN A 60 0.36 21.87 -3.70
CA ASN A 60 -0.21 22.88 -4.58
C ASN A 60 -1.26 22.33 -5.56
N PHE A 61 -1.17 21.06 -5.95
CA PHE A 61 -1.99 20.54 -7.05
C PHE A 61 -2.82 19.30 -6.65
N PHE A 62 -2.36 18.47 -5.72
CA PHE A 62 -3.10 17.24 -5.37
C PHE A 62 -4.29 17.54 -4.47
N THR A 63 -5.49 17.22 -4.96
CA THR A 63 -6.76 17.47 -4.25
C THR A 63 -7.26 16.23 -3.54
N ILE A 64 -7.66 16.39 -2.29
CA ILE A 64 -8.33 15.37 -1.47
C ILE A 64 -9.71 15.84 -1.02
N ILE A 65 -10.54 14.90 -0.60
CA ILE A 65 -11.79 15.19 0.11
C ILE A 65 -11.49 15.10 1.61
N SER A 66 -11.66 16.20 2.32
CA SER A 66 -11.57 16.28 3.77
C SER A 66 -12.79 16.99 4.34
N LYS A 67 -13.47 16.39 5.32
CA LYS A 67 -14.70 16.93 5.93
C LYS A 67 -15.71 17.42 4.88
N SER A 68 -15.96 16.58 3.86
CA SER A 68 -16.87 16.84 2.73
C SER A 68 -16.50 18.03 1.83
N LYS A 69 -15.27 18.53 1.92
CA LYS A 69 -14.73 19.59 1.07
C LYS A 69 -13.53 19.11 0.26
N ARG A 70 -13.41 19.63 -0.96
CA ARG A 70 -12.21 19.43 -1.79
C ARG A 70 -11.18 20.46 -1.36
N ILE A 71 -10.01 19.97 -0.94
CA ILE A 71 -8.88 20.82 -0.52
C ILE A 71 -7.59 20.27 -1.11
N LYS A 72 -6.58 21.12 -1.24
CA LYS A 72 -5.22 20.67 -1.48
C LYS A 72 -4.72 19.94 -0.24
N ILE A 73 -3.92 18.88 -0.42
CA ILE A 73 -3.45 18.08 0.71
C ILE A 73 -2.50 18.90 1.59
N PRO A 74 -2.83 19.15 2.88
CA PRO A 74 -1.89 19.76 3.82
C PRO A 74 -0.95 18.66 4.36
N LEU A 75 0.21 18.50 3.75
CA LEU A 75 1.16 17.48 4.17
C LEU A 75 1.72 17.76 5.56
N ARG A 76 1.73 16.72 6.39
CA ARG A 76 2.38 16.69 7.70
C ARG A 76 3.86 16.30 7.55
N ASP A 77 4.71 16.57 8.54
CA ASP A 77 6.15 16.35 8.44
C ASP A 77 6.50 14.88 8.15
N TYR A 78 5.84 13.93 8.81
CA TYR A 78 6.05 12.51 8.52
C TYR A 78 5.57 12.10 7.11
N GLN A 79 4.59 12.80 6.55
CA GLN A 79 4.12 12.57 5.18
C GLN A 79 5.11 13.12 4.16
N LYS A 80 5.72 14.28 4.45
CA LYS A 80 6.82 14.84 3.64
C LYS A 80 8.03 13.91 3.67
N LYS A 81 8.36 13.38 4.86
CA LYS A 81 9.42 12.40 5.01
C LYS A 81 9.16 11.17 4.14
N PHE A 82 7.95 10.57 4.23
CA PHE A 82 7.57 9.44 3.40
C PHE A 82 7.74 9.71 1.90
N LEU A 83 7.27 10.85 1.41
CA LEU A 83 7.40 11.19 -0.01
C LEU A 83 8.87 11.39 -0.43
N ASN A 84 9.71 11.98 0.43
CA ASN A 84 11.14 12.09 0.19
C ASN A 84 11.81 10.71 0.15
N ASP A 85 11.46 9.81 1.08
CA ASP A 85 11.99 8.45 1.10
C ASP A 85 11.52 7.65 -0.12
N ALA A 86 10.27 7.87 -0.56
CA ALA A 86 9.75 7.28 -1.80
C ALA A 86 10.50 7.72 -3.06
N MET A 87 11.09 8.92 -3.05
CA MET A 87 11.95 9.40 -4.12
C MET A 87 13.34 8.72 -4.12
N ASN A 88 13.87 8.44 -2.93
CA ASN A 88 15.24 8.01 -2.74
C ASN A 88 15.42 6.49 -2.58
N HIS A 89 14.37 5.78 -2.18
CA HIS A 89 14.42 4.35 -1.89
C HIS A 89 13.46 3.56 -2.80
N LYS A 90 13.90 2.37 -3.23
CA LYS A 90 13.11 1.49 -4.11
C LYS A 90 12.13 0.60 -3.34
N ARG A 91 12.37 0.38 -2.06
CA ARG A 91 11.59 -0.51 -1.21
C ARG A 91 11.18 0.24 0.06
N ILE A 92 9.88 0.44 0.27
CA ILE A 92 9.35 1.08 1.48
C ILE A 92 8.31 0.17 2.12
N LEU A 93 8.43 -0.01 3.43
CA LEU A 93 7.48 -0.70 4.26
C LEU A 93 6.86 0.28 5.25
N ALA A 94 5.61 0.66 5.02
CA ALA A 94 4.90 1.64 5.81
C ALA A 94 4.02 0.96 6.87
N LEU A 95 4.52 0.87 8.08
CA LEU A 95 3.79 0.46 9.27
C LEU A 95 3.19 1.71 9.92
N GLN A 96 1.93 1.99 9.66
CA GLN A 96 1.34 3.27 10.06
C GLN A 96 -0.05 3.09 10.65
N SER A 97 -0.32 3.86 11.69
CA SER A 97 -1.59 3.88 12.39
C SER A 97 -2.77 4.19 11.45
N ARG A 98 -3.96 3.76 11.85
CA ARG A 98 -5.18 4.13 11.14
C ARG A 98 -5.31 5.64 10.97
N GLN A 99 -5.81 6.05 9.79
CA GLN A 99 -6.07 7.47 9.45
C GLN A 99 -4.83 8.38 9.51
N SER A 100 -3.62 7.83 9.40
CA SER A 100 -2.37 8.61 9.22
C SER A 100 -2.26 9.24 7.83
N GLY A 101 -3.02 8.73 6.84
CA GLY A 101 -2.96 9.17 5.45
C GLY A 101 -2.08 8.32 4.55
N LYS A 102 -1.59 7.15 5.01
CA LYS A 102 -0.70 6.25 4.25
C LYS A 102 -1.20 5.97 2.82
N SER A 103 -2.44 5.53 2.67
CA SER A 103 -3.03 5.23 1.36
C SER A 103 -3.11 6.46 0.45
N THR A 104 -3.32 7.65 1.04
CA THR A 104 -3.33 8.91 0.27
C THR A 104 -1.95 9.22 -0.27
N LEU A 105 -0.88 9.06 0.52
CA LEU A 105 0.51 9.27 0.05
C LEU A 105 0.88 8.36 -1.11
N MET A 106 0.44 7.11 -1.06
CA MET A 106 0.65 6.16 -2.16
C MET A 106 -0.08 6.57 -3.43
N THR A 107 -1.31 7.14 -3.31
CA THR A 107 -2.04 7.67 -4.47
C THR A 107 -1.41 8.95 -5.02
N VAL A 108 -0.82 9.81 -4.16
CA VAL A 108 -0.01 10.95 -4.59
C VAL A 108 1.16 10.49 -5.42
N TYR A 109 1.92 9.51 -4.91
CA TYR A 109 3.09 8.98 -5.60
C TYR A 109 2.73 8.33 -6.94
N ALA A 110 1.69 7.51 -6.98
CA ALA A 110 1.24 6.83 -8.19
C ALA A 110 0.83 7.84 -9.29
N LEU A 111 0.06 8.85 -8.93
CA LEU A 111 -0.36 9.88 -9.89
C LEU A 111 0.83 10.72 -10.36
N TRP A 112 1.72 11.13 -9.45
CA TRP A 112 2.90 11.91 -9.76
C TRP A 112 3.82 11.15 -10.73
N LEU A 113 4.10 9.87 -10.44
CA LEU A 113 4.95 9.05 -11.29
C LEU A 113 4.36 8.88 -12.71
N ALA A 114 3.06 8.57 -12.81
CA ALA A 114 2.40 8.39 -14.10
C ALA A 114 2.32 9.70 -14.91
N ASN A 115 2.09 10.82 -14.22
CA ASN A 115 1.85 12.10 -14.89
C ASN A 115 3.15 12.76 -15.43
N PHE A 116 4.28 12.58 -14.73
CA PHE A 116 5.52 13.31 -15.08
C PHE A 116 6.60 12.44 -15.70
N PHE A 117 6.46 11.12 -15.69
CA PHE A 117 7.47 10.21 -16.26
C PHE A 117 6.84 9.29 -17.30
N PRO A 118 7.48 9.11 -18.45
CA PRO A 118 6.94 8.24 -19.49
C PRO A 118 7.09 6.76 -19.16
N ASP A 119 6.24 5.95 -19.79
CA ASP A 119 6.32 4.49 -19.81
C ASP A 119 6.26 3.82 -18.43
N GLN A 120 5.55 4.45 -17.47
CA GLN A 120 5.42 3.90 -16.14
C GLN A 120 4.24 2.91 -16.05
N ALA A 121 4.54 1.64 -15.77
CA ALA A 121 3.54 0.63 -15.44
C ALA A 121 3.37 0.56 -13.90
N ILE A 122 2.26 1.11 -13.40
CA ILE A 122 1.98 1.21 -11.96
C ILE A 122 0.81 0.33 -11.61
N ILE A 123 1.00 -0.54 -10.61
CA ILE A 123 -0.06 -1.41 -10.10
C ILE A 123 -0.30 -1.11 -8.62
N VAL A 124 -1.56 -0.85 -8.28
CA VAL A 124 -2.01 -0.63 -6.90
C VAL A 124 -2.90 -1.80 -6.50
N CYS A 125 -2.43 -2.60 -5.57
CA CYS A 125 -3.16 -3.73 -5.01
C CYS A 125 -3.64 -3.41 -3.59
N ALA A 126 -4.84 -3.87 -3.25
CA ALA A 126 -5.35 -3.86 -1.89
C ALA A 126 -5.87 -5.25 -1.52
N HIS A 127 -6.02 -5.52 -0.22
CA HIS A 127 -6.53 -6.82 0.25
C HIS A 127 -7.96 -7.12 -0.23
N LYS A 128 -8.78 -6.08 -0.53
CA LYS A 128 -10.14 -6.20 -1.11
C LYS A 128 -10.27 -5.35 -2.36
N GLY A 129 -11.03 -5.85 -3.35
CA GLY A 129 -11.28 -5.14 -4.60
C GLY A 129 -12.02 -3.80 -4.41
N GLU A 130 -12.87 -3.68 -3.38
CA GLU A 130 -13.54 -2.40 -3.05
C GLU A 130 -12.53 -1.36 -2.55
N THR A 131 -11.58 -1.76 -1.71
CA THR A 131 -10.50 -0.87 -1.24
C THR A 131 -9.64 -0.40 -2.42
N ALA A 132 -9.28 -1.31 -3.33
CA ALA A 132 -8.55 -0.94 -4.55
C ALA A 132 -9.32 0.08 -5.40
N LYS A 133 -10.64 -0.11 -5.58
CA LYS A 133 -11.50 0.86 -6.28
C LYS A 133 -11.53 2.21 -5.59
N MET A 134 -11.62 2.25 -4.26
CA MET A 134 -11.59 3.50 -3.49
C MET A 134 -10.26 4.25 -3.67
N LEU A 135 -9.14 3.54 -3.72
CA LEU A 135 -7.83 4.14 -4.00
C LEU A 135 -7.81 4.73 -5.41
N PHE A 136 -8.35 4.01 -6.38
CA PHE A 136 -8.41 4.49 -7.76
C PHE A 136 -9.31 5.73 -7.91
N GLU A 137 -10.46 5.77 -7.25
CA GLU A 137 -11.32 6.97 -7.27
C GLU A 137 -10.63 8.19 -6.65
N ARG A 138 -9.75 8.01 -5.65
CA ARG A 138 -8.90 9.11 -5.14
C ARG A 138 -7.92 9.61 -6.19
N ILE A 139 -7.25 8.70 -6.91
CA ILE A 139 -6.34 9.05 -8.01
C ILE A 139 -7.11 9.80 -9.11
N LYS A 140 -8.28 9.28 -9.51
CA LYS A 140 -9.14 9.89 -10.54
C LYS A 140 -9.60 11.29 -10.14
N LEU A 141 -10.04 11.45 -8.89
CA LEU A 141 -10.42 12.76 -8.36
C LEU A 141 -9.25 13.73 -8.43
N ALA A 142 -8.09 13.34 -7.91
CA ALA A 142 -6.92 14.19 -7.89
C ALA A 142 -6.49 14.58 -9.32
N TYR A 143 -6.47 13.62 -10.27
CA TYR A 143 -6.16 13.90 -11.67
C TYR A 143 -7.17 14.90 -12.28
N LYS A 144 -8.48 14.70 -12.09
CA LYS A 144 -9.51 15.61 -12.61
C LYS A 144 -9.36 17.03 -12.07
N GLU A 145 -8.93 17.19 -10.83
CA GLU A 145 -8.74 18.49 -10.15
C GLU A 145 -7.40 19.17 -10.48
N LEU A 146 -6.47 18.50 -11.16
CA LEU A 146 -5.29 19.18 -11.69
C LEU A 146 -5.71 20.23 -12.74
N PRO A 147 -5.00 21.35 -12.91
CA PRO A 147 -5.19 22.20 -14.06
C PRO A 147 -4.82 21.45 -15.34
N ASN A 148 -5.56 21.68 -16.43
CA ASN A 148 -5.38 20.90 -17.67
C ASN A 148 -3.98 21.02 -18.26
N TRP A 149 -3.31 22.15 -18.09
CA TRP A 149 -1.93 22.34 -18.53
C TRP A 149 -0.90 21.50 -17.79
N LEU A 150 -1.23 21.00 -16.58
CA LEU A 150 -0.35 20.15 -15.76
C LEU A 150 -0.58 18.66 -16.01
N LYS A 151 -1.68 18.30 -16.66
CA LYS A 151 -2.07 16.90 -16.90
C LYS A 151 -1.32 16.33 -18.08
N GLU A 152 -0.78 15.13 -17.90
CA GLU A 152 -0.47 14.27 -19.04
C GLU A 152 -1.78 13.80 -19.70
N PRO A 153 -1.97 13.94 -21.03
CA PRO A 153 -3.22 13.62 -21.68
C PRO A 153 -3.67 12.17 -21.53
N VAL A 154 -5.00 11.96 -21.51
CA VAL A 154 -5.64 10.66 -21.33
C VAL A 154 -5.79 9.91 -22.64
N LEU A 155 -5.32 8.67 -22.69
CA LEU A 155 -5.58 7.70 -23.75
C LEU A 155 -6.73 6.76 -23.41
N GLU A 156 -6.79 6.27 -22.16
CA GLU A 156 -7.88 5.40 -21.67
C GLU A 156 -8.28 5.77 -20.24
N TRP A 157 -9.59 5.74 -19.97
CA TRP A 157 -10.17 6.05 -18.66
C TRP A 157 -11.26 5.06 -18.27
N ASN A 158 -10.88 4.03 -17.51
CA ASN A 158 -11.76 2.93 -17.12
C ASN A 158 -12.15 2.98 -15.63
N LYS A 159 -12.88 1.97 -15.15
CA LYS A 159 -13.30 1.86 -13.75
C LYS A 159 -12.15 1.51 -12.78
N SER A 160 -11.14 0.77 -13.26
CA SER A 160 -10.02 0.28 -12.45
C SER A 160 -8.66 0.52 -13.10
N SER A 161 -8.60 1.22 -14.24
CA SER A 161 -7.37 1.53 -14.95
C SER A 161 -7.46 2.85 -15.69
N MET A 162 -6.30 3.49 -15.86
CA MET A 162 -6.11 4.63 -16.75
C MET A 162 -4.80 4.47 -17.53
N ARG A 163 -4.79 4.96 -18.75
CA ARG A 163 -3.58 5.09 -19.57
C ARG A 163 -3.43 6.52 -20.04
N LEU A 164 -2.21 7.00 -20.04
CA LEU A 164 -1.83 8.34 -20.45
C LEU A 164 -1.05 8.27 -21.76
N GLU A 165 -1.03 9.37 -22.49
CA GLU A 165 -0.37 9.46 -23.82
C GLU A 165 1.15 9.29 -23.76
N ASN A 166 1.77 9.57 -22.59
CA ASN A 166 3.19 9.32 -22.36
C ASN A 166 3.53 7.82 -22.19
N GLY A 167 2.59 6.90 -22.44
CA GLY A 167 2.76 5.46 -22.27
C GLY A 167 2.51 4.94 -20.86
N SER A 168 2.37 5.83 -19.87
CA SER A 168 2.17 5.43 -18.47
C SER A 168 0.75 4.90 -18.22
N SER A 169 0.65 3.95 -17.29
CA SER A 169 -0.63 3.37 -16.87
C SER A 169 -0.69 3.17 -15.36
N ILE A 170 -1.89 3.34 -14.80
CA ILE A 170 -2.21 2.94 -13.42
C ILE A 170 -3.33 1.92 -13.48
N VAL A 171 -3.11 0.77 -12.88
CA VAL A 171 -4.10 -0.31 -12.75
C VAL A 171 -4.33 -0.61 -11.29
N THR A 172 -5.58 -0.74 -10.88
CA THR A 172 -5.93 -1.14 -9.51
C THR A 172 -6.61 -2.49 -9.50
N THR A 173 -6.21 -3.35 -8.56
CA THR A 173 -6.74 -4.72 -8.43
C THR A 173 -6.69 -5.15 -6.97
N ASN A 174 -7.34 -6.27 -6.65
CA ASN A 174 -7.11 -6.95 -5.38
C ASN A 174 -5.86 -7.83 -5.46
N THR A 175 -5.28 -8.10 -4.30
CA THR A 175 -4.15 -9.04 -4.19
C THR A 175 -4.67 -10.46 -4.39
N THR A 176 -4.19 -11.13 -5.44
CA THR A 176 -4.54 -12.51 -5.78
C THR A 176 -3.30 -13.37 -5.92
N ALA A 177 -3.45 -14.68 -5.79
CA ALA A 177 -2.35 -15.65 -5.91
C ALA A 177 -1.56 -15.53 -7.24
N GLU A 178 -2.24 -15.14 -8.32
CA GLU A 178 -1.62 -15.02 -9.64
C GLU A 178 -0.71 -13.80 -9.76
N GLY A 179 -0.98 -12.77 -8.96
CA GLY A 179 -0.26 -11.50 -9.04
C GLY A 179 -0.29 -10.84 -10.43
N PRO A 180 0.27 -9.65 -10.57
CA PRO A 180 0.47 -9.04 -11.88
C PRO A 180 1.63 -9.73 -12.62
N ARG A 181 1.32 -10.55 -13.61
CA ARG A 181 2.30 -11.26 -14.44
C ARG A 181 2.47 -10.57 -15.79
N GLY A 182 3.68 -10.61 -16.32
CA GLY A 182 3.94 -10.36 -17.76
C GLY A 182 4.20 -8.92 -18.20
N ASN A 183 4.14 -7.92 -17.33
CA ASN A 183 4.47 -6.54 -17.68
C ASN A 183 5.77 -6.08 -17.00
N SER A 184 6.55 -5.26 -17.70
CA SER A 184 7.64 -4.52 -17.06
C SER A 184 7.03 -3.56 -16.03
N LEU A 185 7.11 -3.92 -14.76
CA LEU A 185 6.51 -3.17 -13.66
C LEU A 185 7.47 -2.07 -13.21
N SER A 186 7.00 -0.82 -13.21
CA SER A 186 7.79 0.33 -12.70
C SER A 186 7.52 0.59 -11.21
N CYS A 187 6.27 0.39 -10.77
CA CYS A 187 5.90 0.58 -9.37
C CYS A 187 4.79 -0.36 -8.94
N LEU A 188 4.99 -1.05 -7.82
CA LEU A 188 3.99 -1.86 -7.14
C LEU A 188 3.65 -1.25 -5.79
N ILE A 189 2.37 -1.01 -5.56
CA ILE A 189 1.84 -0.50 -4.31
C ILE A 189 0.91 -1.56 -3.72
N LEU A 190 1.20 -2.01 -2.50
CA LEU A 190 0.40 -2.97 -1.75
C LEU A 190 -0.18 -2.27 -0.52
N ASP A 191 -1.49 -2.05 -0.51
CA ASP A 191 -2.18 -1.43 0.63
C ASP A 191 -2.91 -2.48 1.48
N GLU A 192 -2.85 -2.33 2.80
CA GLU A 192 -3.41 -3.24 3.80
C GLU A 192 -2.90 -4.68 3.64
N PHE A 193 -1.60 -4.85 3.36
CA PHE A 193 -1.03 -6.15 2.99
C PHE A 193 -1.02 -7.17 4.13
N ALA A 194 -0.97 -6.74 5.40
CA ALA A 194 -1.07 -7.64 6.56
C ALA A 194 -2.41 -8.38 6.65
N PHE A 195 -3.46 -7.88 5.97
CA PHE A 195 -4.80 -8.47 5.96
C PHE A 195 -5.04 -9.44 4.79
N VAL A 196 -4.06 -9.62 3.92
CA VAL A 196 -4.11 -10.65 2.86
C VAL A 196 -3.91 -12.01 3.51
N ALA A 197 -4.74 -13.00 3.13
CA ALA A 197 -4.60 -14.35 3.64
C ALA A 197 -3.17 -14.89 3.39
N PRO A 198 -2.53 -15.56 4.37
CA PRO A 198 -1.11 -15.93 4.30
C PRO A 198 -0.73 -16.70 3.04
N GLU A 199 -1.57 -17.65 2.63
CA GLU A 199 -1.34 -18.48 1.44
C GLU A 199 -1.37 -17.62 0.16
N ILE A 200 -2.31 -16.68 0.07
CA ILE A 200 -2.44 -15.75 -1.06
C ILE A 200 -1.24 -14.80 -1.07
N ALA A 201 -0.86 -14.26 0.10
CA ALA A 201 0.27 -13.34 0.20
C ALA A 201 1.57 -14.00 -0.25
N GLN A 202 1.82 -15.25 0.15
CA GLN A 202 3.01 -16.00 -0.23
C GLN A 202 3.04 -16.31 -1.74
N GLN A 203 1.92 -16.76 -2.30
CA GLN A 203 1.80 -17.06 -3.74
C GLN A 203 1.96 -15.78 -4.57
N PHE A 204 1.29 -14.69 -4.17
CA PHE A 204 1.43 -13.38 -4.78
C PHE A 204 2.89 -12.93 -4.80
N TRP A 205 3.57 -13.02 -3.65
CA TRP A 205 4.98 -12.62 -3.53
C TRP A 205 5.87 -13.40 -4.47
N THR A 206 5.69 -14.71 -4.53
CA THR A 206 6.43 -15.61 -5.44
C THR A 206 6.17 -15.26 -6.91
N ALA A 207 4.94 -14.88 -7.26
CA ALA A 207 4.59 -14.48 -8.62
C ALA A 207 5.18 -13.12 -9.03
N VAL A 208 5.30 -12.17 -8.09
CA VAL A 208 5.74 -10.80 -8.36
C VAL A 208 7.25 -10.62 -8.25
N ALA A 209 7.91 -11.37 -7.38
CA ALA A 209 9.35 -11.24 -7.13
C ALA A 209 10.22 -11.31 -8.41
N PRO A 210 9.99 -12.22 -9.37
CA PRO A 210 10.74 -12.24 -10.62
C PRO A 210 10.53 -11.00 -11.48
N THR A 211 9.30 -10.45 -11.51
CA THR A 211 8.98 -9.24 -12.27
C THR A 211 9.73 -8.02 -11.75
N LEU A 212 9.86 -7.93 -10.43
CA LEU A 212 10.64 -6.87 -9.77
C LEU A 212 12.15 -7.07 -9.92
N ALA A 213 12.62 -8.32 -9.90
CA ALA A 213 14.03 -8.65 -10.09
C ALA A 213 14.52 -8.31 -11.51
N ASN A 214 13.65 -8.44 -12.51
CA ASN A 214 13.98 -8.11 -13.91
C ASN A 214 14.04 -6.61 -14.19
N ASN A 215 13.49 -5.77 -13.31
CA ASN A 215 13.58 -4.31 -13.42
C ASN A 215 14.25 -3.76 -12.15
N PRO A 216 15.58 -3.50 -12.18
CA PRO A 216 16.30 -2.99 -11.00
C PRO A 216 15.80 -1.65 -10.50
N ASP A 217 15.11 -0.88 -11.35
CA ASP A 217 14.56 0.43 -10.99
C ASP A 217 13.10 0.36 -10.51
N ALA A 218 12.49 -0.81 -10.53
CA ALA A 218 11.14 -1.01 -10.03
C ALA A 218 11.04 -0.66 -8.54
N ARG A 219 9.99 0.05 -8.20
CA ARG A 219 9.70 0.47 -6.83
C ARG A 219 8.60 -0.39 -6.23
N MET A 220 8.69 -0.64 -4.94
CA MET A 220 7.68 -1.38 -4.20
C MET A 220 7.38 -0.71 -2.87
N PHE A 221 6.13 -0.37 -2.67
CA PHE A 221 5.63 0.19 -1.43
C PHE A 221 4.59 -0.76 -0.82
N VAL A 222 4.87 -1.20 0.39
CA VAL A 222 3.99 -2.10 1.14
C VAL A 222 3.49 -1.38 2.38
N SER A 223 2.19 -1.26 2.55
CA SER A 223 1.61 -0.58 3.70
C SER A 223 0.58 -1.43 4.43
N SER A 224 0.55 -1.29 5.74
CA SER A 224 -0.52 -1.84 6.58
C SER A 224 -0.54 -1.22 7.97
N THR A 225 -1.63 -1.43 8.73
CA THR A 225 -1.57 -1.61 10.18
C THR A 225 -1.17 -3.06 10.45
N PRO A 226 -0.65 -3.39 11.66
CA PRO A 226 -0.38 -4.77 12.03
C PRO A 226 -1.64 -5.64 12.00
N ASN A 227 -1.48 -6.92 11.70
CA ASN A 227 -2.55 -7.91 11.79
C ASN A 227 -1.99 -9.23 12.36
N GLY A 228 -1.59 -9.19 13.64
CA GLY A 228 -0.94 -10.31 14.29
C GLY A 228 0.51 -10.53 13.82
N ILE A 229 1.16 -11.54 14.40
CA ILE A 229 2.50 -11.99 14.07
C ILE A 229 2.46 -13.18 13.09
N GLY A 230 3.57 -13.42 12.38
CA GLY A 230 3.76 -14.61 11.52
C GLY A 230 3.23 -14.47 10.10
N ASN A 231 2.45 -13.43 9.75
CA ASN A 231 2.09 -13.16 8.36
C ASN A 231 3.27 -12.56 7.57
N LEU A 232 3.15 -12.51 6.24
CA LEU A 232 4.24 -12.06 5.37
C LEU A 232 4.62 -10.58 5.63
N PHE A 233 3.66 -9.70 5.94
CA PHE A 233 3.96 -8.30 6.27
C PHE A 233 4.82 -8.19 7.53
N HIS A 234 4.50 -8.94 8.59
CA HIS A 234 5.31 -9.03 9.80
C HIS A 234 6.71 -9.58 9.50
N THR A 235 6.81 -10.63 8.67
CA THR A 235 8.11 -11.20 8.28
C THR A 235 8.98 -10.20 7.53
N LEU A 236 8.38 -9.40 6.63
CA LEU A 236 9.10 -8.34 5.91
C LEU A 236 9.58 -7.25 6.86
N TYR A 237 8.74 -6.88 7.84
CA TYR A 237 9.06 -5.87 8.85
C TYR A 237 10.20 -6.33 9.75
N ASP A 238 10.12 -7.53 10.33
CA ASP A 238 11.15 -8.11 11.20
C ASP A 238 12.52 -8.20 10.49
N LYS A 239 12.52 -8.64 9.22
CA LYS A 239 13.73 -8.65 8.41
C LYS A 239 14.28 -7.26 8.11
N ALA A 240 13.41 -6.28 7.90
CA ALA A 240 13.83 -4.90 7.66
C ALA A 240 14.44 -4.28 8.92
N GLU A 241 13.86 -4.52 10.12
CA GLU A 241 14.47 -4.09 11.39
C GLU A 241 15.86 -4.67 11.63
N LYS A 242 16.08 -5.92 11.20
CA LYS A 242 17.37 -6.60 11.31
C LYS A 242 18.36 -6.24 10.19
N GLY A 243 17.96 -5.44 9.21
CA GLY A 243 18.76 -5.12 8.03
C GLY A 243 18.99 -6.30 7.08
N GLU A 244 18.11 -7.31 7.11
CA GLU A 244 18.19 -8.52 6.30
C GLU A 244 17.47 -8.39 4.94
N ASN A 245 16.85 -7.24 4.67
CA ASN A 245 16.25 -6.90 3.39
C ASN A 245 16.44 -5.42 3.04
N GLU A 246 16.04 -5.02 1.84
CA GLU A 246 16.24 -3.65 1.32
C GLU A 246 15.11 -2.68 1.68
N PHE A 247 14.16 -3.08 2.53
CA PHE A 247 13.04 -2.21 2.89
C PHE A 247 13.47 -1.14 3.90
N VAL A 248 13.13 0.11 3.57
CA VAL A 248 13.15 1.22 4.53
C VAL A 248 11.81 1.25 5.26
N ILE A 249 11.87 1.26 6.59
CA ILE A 249 10.69 1.28 7.45
C ILE A 249 10.22 2.72 7.65
N GLU A 250 8.96 2.97 7.32
CA GLU A 250 8.22 4.17 7.64
C GLU A 250 7.19 3.87 8.73
N ASN A 251 7.56 4.12 9.98
CA ASN A 251 6.69 3.89 11.13
C ASN A 251 6.04 5.20 11.57
N VAL A 252 4.69 5.20 11.72
CA VAL A 252 3.91 6.34 12.21
C VAL A 252 2.86 5.83 13.19
N ILE A 253 3.01 6.18 14.46
CA ILE A 253 2.04 5.85 15.51
C ILE A 253 1.03 6.99 15.72
N TRP A 254 0.05 6.77 16.55
CA TRP A 254 -1.03 7.74 16.79
C TRP A 254 -0.53 9.10 17.28
N SER A 255 0.49 9.14 18.14
CA SER A 255 1.03 10.39 18.70
C SER A 255 1.77 11.25 17.67
N ASP A 256 2.22 10.68 16.56
CA ASP A 256 2.85 11.42 15.46
C ASP A 256 1.82 12.20 14.62
N VAL A 257 0.53 11.86 14.79
CA VAL A 257 -0.57 12.46 14.03
C VAL A 257 -1.07 13.72 14.76
N PRO A 258 -0.93 14.92 14.19
CA PRO A 258 -1.36 16.15 14.85
C PRO A 258 -2.81 16.14 15.32
N GLY A 259 -3.05 16.61 16.53
CA GLY A 259 -4.37 16.66 17.15
C GLY A 259 -4.79 15.38 17.85
N ARG A 260 -3.88 14.43 18.00
CA ARG A 260 -4.06 13.22 18.82
C ARG A 260 -3.22 13.34 20.08
N ASP A 261 -3.88 13.52 21.20
CA ASP A 261 -3.31 13.60 22.55
C ASP A 261 -3.81 12.44 23.44
N GLU A 262 -3.44 12.42 24.69
CA GLU A 262 -3.86 11.38 25.65
C GLU A 262 -5.37 11.37 25.86
N GLU A 263 -6.05 12.50 25.75
CA GLU A 263 -7.50 12.55 25.84
C GLU A 263 -8.15 11.92 24.60
N TRP A 264 -7.63 12.22 23.41
CA TRP A 264 -8.02 11.56 22.18
C TRP A 264 -7.81 10.03 22.27
N LYS A 265 -6.66 9.58 22.82
CA LYS A 265 -6.39 8.15 23.05
C LYS A 265 -7.46 7.50 23.92
N LYS A 266 -7.77 8.09 25.09
CA LYS A 266 -8.80 7.58 26.01
C LYS A 266 -10.18 7.49 25.34
N GLN A 267 -10.56 8.53 24.60
CA GLN A 267 -11.84 8.55 23.88
C GLN A 267 -11.88 7.49 22.77
N THR A 268 -10.80 7.33 22.03
CA THR A 268 -10.69 6.31 20.96
C THR A 268 -10.77 4.89 21.54
N ILE A 269 -10.04 4.60 22.64
CA ILE A 269 -10.13 3.29 23.31
C ILE A 269 -11.57 3.03 23.73
N LYS A 270 -12.21 4.00 24.38
CA LYS A 270 -13.58 3.84 24.89
C LYS A 270 -14.61 3.64 23.78
N ASN A 271 -14.55 4.47 22.70
CA ASN A 271 -15.64 4.58 21.74
C ASN A 271 -15.40 3.71 20.49
N ASP A 272 -14.16 3.62 20.01
CA ASP A 272 -13.81 2.98 18.74
C ASP A 272 -13.16 1.61 18.92
N CYS A 273 -12.52 1.36 20.07
CA CYS A 273 -11.90 0.10 20.41
C CYS A 273 -12.72 -0.69 21.48
N PHE A 274 -13.95 -0.32 21.77
CA PHE A 274 -14.84 -1.01 22.72
C PHE A 274 -14.24 -1.15 24.14
N GLY A 275 -13.34 -0.28 24.54
CA GLY A 275 -12.59 -0.35 25.80
C GLY A 275 -11.39 -1.31 25.77
N ASP A 276 -11.08 -1.89 24.63
CA ASP A 276 -9.97 -2.82 24.44
C ASP A 276 -8.68 -2.11 24.06
N GLU A 277 -7.71 -2.13 24.96
CA GLU A 277 -6.39 -1.53 24.75
C GLU A 277 -5.53 -2.30 23.73
N GLU A 278 -5.76 -3.61 23.54
CA GLU A 278 -5.04 -4.40 22.54
C GLU A 278 -5.43 -3.97 21.12
N ILE A 279 -6.73 -3.72 20.87
CA ILE A 279 -7.20 -3.17 19.60
C ILE A 279 -6.54 -1.81 19.34
N PHE A 280 -6.46 -0.95 20.37
CA PHE A 280 -5.79 0.35 20.22
C PHE A 280 -4.30 0.17 19.94
N ALA A 281 -3.64 -0.70 20.67
CA ALA A 281 -2.21 -0.97 20.49
C ALA A 281 -1.91 -1.50 19.07
N GLN A 282 -2.74 -2.38 18.52
CA GLN A 282 -2.59 -2.85 17.15
C GLN A 282 -2.84 -1.74 16.13
N GLU A 283 -3.99 -1.08 16.19
CA GLU A 283 -4.46 -0.21 15.12
C GLU A 283 -3.84 1.20 15.16
N TYR A 284 -3.41 1.65 16.33
CA TYR A 284 -2.93 3.01 16.53
C TYR A 284 -1.50 3.12 17.06
N GLU A 285 -1.03 2.17 17.89
CA GLU A 285 0.37 2.11 18.33
C GLU A 285 1.24 1.25 17.41
N CYS A 286 0.63 0.63 16.39
CA CYS A 286 1.32 -0.22 15.41
C CYS A 286 2.05 -1.44 16.03
N LYS A 287 1.52 -1.99 17.12
CA LYS A 287 2.11 -3.15 17.78
C LYS A 287 1.64 -4.44 17.11
N PHE A 288 2.58 -5.31 16.78
CA PHE A 288 2.26 -6.68 16.37
C PHE A 288 1.89 -7.49 17.61
N LEU A 289 0.60 -7.73 17.77
CA LEU A 289 0.05 -8.57 18.86
C LEU A 289 -0.11 -10.01 18.35
N GLY A 290 -0.30 -10.96 19.25
CA GLY A 290 -0.60 -12.35 18.88
C GLY A 290 -1.81 -12.44 17.94
N ALA A 291 -1.96 -13.56 17.24
CA ALA A 291 -3.04 -13.73 16.26
C ALA A 291 -4.39 -13.35 16.86
N SER A 292 -5.14 -12.47 16.21
CA SER A 292 -6.44 -11.96 16.64
C SER A 292 -7.49 -13.06 16.92
N ASN A 293 -7.25 -14.28 16.41
CA ASN A 293 -8.06 -15.48 16.65
C ASN A 293 -7.37 -16.49 17.58
N SER A 294 -6.30 -16.09 18.29
CA SER A 294 -5.67 -16.99 19.25
C SER A 294 -6.61 -17.21 20.45
N PRO A 295 -6.82 -18.45 20.89
CA PRO A 295 -7.55 -18.73 22.11
C PRO A 295 -6.81 -18.29 23.38
N PHE A 296 -5.57 -17.80 23.24
CA PHE A 296 -4.72 -17.37 24.33
C PHE A 296 -4.43 -15.87 24.23
N PRO A 297 -4.48 -15.12 25.35
CA PRO A 297 -4.10 -13.71 25.40
C PRO A 297 -2.60 -13.54 25.15
N GLN A 298 -2.19 -12.36 24.68
CA GLN A 298 -0.78 -12.02 24.40
C GLN A 298 0.13 -12.28 25.61
N SER A 299 -0.35 -11.99 26.83
CA SER A 299 0.41 -12.24 28.06
C SER A 299 0.81 -13.71 28.27
N THR A 300 0.08 -14.65 27.67
CA THR A 300 0.44 -16.08 27.66
C THR A 300 1.63 -16.33 26.74
N PHE A 301 1.62 -15.72 25.54
CA PHE A 301 2.75 -15.82 24.60
C PHE A 301 4.01 -15.16 25.16
N ASP A 302 3.88 -14.03 25.84
CA ASP A 302 5.01 -13.34 26.47
C ASP A 302 5.64 -14.21 27.60
N LYS A 303 4.83 -14.91 28.38
CA LYS A 303 5.32 -15.90 29.34
C LYS A 303 6.03 -17.04 28.66
N ILE A 304 5.40 -17.66 27.64
CA ILE A 304 6.02 -18.75 26.87
C ILE A 304 7.36 -18.30 26.26
N LYS A 305 7.40 -17.10 25.68
CA LYS A 305 8.63 -16.55 25.09
C LYS A 305 9.75 -16.39 26.10
N ASN A 306 9.43 -16.00 27.32
CA ASN A 306 10.41 -15.87 28.42
C ASN A 306 10.89 -17.23 28.96
N ASP A 307 10.07 -18.28 28.78
CA ASP A 307 10.38 -19.64 29.21
C ASP A 307 11.08 -20.49 28.12
N ILE A 308 11.30 -19.92 26.92
CA ILE A 308 12.02 -20.61 25.84
C ILE A 308 13.48 -20.82 26.27
N SER A 309 13.89 -22.08 26.28
CA SER A 309 15.27 -22.48 26.54
C SER A 309 15.76 -23.44 25.47
N ASP A 310 17.07 -23.53 25.27
CA ASP A 310 17.65 -24.53 24.42
C ASP A 310 17.47 -25.95 25.02
N PRO A 311 17.23 -26.96 24.21
CA PRO A 311 17.17 -28.34 24.67
C PRO A 311 18.55 -28.75 25.21
N ILE A 312 18.53 -29.50 26.31
CA ILE A 312 19.75 -30.05 26.91
C ILE A 312 20.39 -31.17 26.09
N LEU A 313 19.59 -31.80 25.23
CA LEU A 313 20.03 -32.87 24.30
C LEU A 313 19.29 -32.76 22.98
N ARG A 314 20.02 -33.00 21.90
CA ARG A 314 19.48 -33.13 20.54
C ARG A 314 19.98 -34.45 19.95
N ASP A 315 19.08 -35.26 19.40
CA ASP A 315 19.38 -36.54 18.78
C ASP A 315 18.57 -36.71 17.46
N MET A 316 18.79 -37.79 16.76
CA MET A 316 18.11 -38.10 15.48
C MET A 316 18.19 -36.91 14.50
N ASP A 317 19.38 -36.39 14.22
CA ASP A 317 19.64 -35.24 13.33
C ASP A 317 18.84 -33.97 13.73
N GLY A 318 18.53 -33.83 15.04
CA GLY A 318 17.80 -32.68 15.58
C GLY A 318 16.28 -32.82 15.60
N TYR A 319 15.75 -33.95 15.15
CA TYR A 319 14.32 -34.25 15.24
C TYR A 319 13.88 -34.55 16.66
N LEU A 320 14.75 -35.16 17.48
CA LEU A 320 14.50 -35.35 18.92
C LEU A 320 15.18 -34.23 19.72
N LYS A 321 14.39 -33.51 20.50
CA LYS A 321 14.86 -32.45 21.39
C LYS A 321 14.37 -32.72 22.80
N ILE A 322 15.30 -32.75 23.75
CA ILE A 322 14.98 -33.05 25.16
C ILE A 322 15.38 -31.82 26.01
N TRP A 323 14.42 -31.24 26.70
CA TRP A 323 14.61 -30.11 27.60
C TRP A 323 14.80 -30.54 29.06
N LYS A 324 14.27 -31.70 29.44
CA LYS A 324 14.41 -32.28 30.78
C LYS A 324 14.46 -33.79 30.68
N LEU A 325 15.40 -34.41 31.36
CA LEU A 325 15.46 -35.87 31.45
C LEU A 325 14.33 -36.40 32.33
N PRO A 326 13.85 -37.63 32.04
CA PRO A 326 12.86 -38.29 32.93
C PRO A 326 13.38 -38.43 34.33
N GLU A 327 12.51 -38.22 35.31
CA GLU A 327 12.78 -38.41 36.73
C GLU A 327 12.14 -39.74 37.16
N ASP A 328 12.89 -40.52 37.94
CA ASP A 328 12.33 -41.73 38.56
C ASP A 328 11.13 -41.34 39.46
N ASP A 329 10.12 -42.20 39.54
CA ASP A 329 8.88 -41.99 40.30
C ASP A 329 7.91 -40.93 39.77
N ARG A 330 8.06 -40.46 38.53
CA ARG A 330 7.07 -39.60 37.89
C ARG A 330 6.29 -40.29 36.78
N VAL A 331 5.03 -39.95 36.63
CA VAL A 331 4.17 -40.36 35.51
C VAL A 331 4.28 -39.30 34.39
N TYR A 332 4.59 -39.76 33.21
CA TYR A 332 4.67 -38.93 32.00
C TYR A 332 3.50 -39.25 31.08
N THR A 333 2.95 -38.26 30.42
CA THR A 333 1.98 -38.41 29.33
C THR A 333 2.61 -38.03 28.01
N MET A 334 2.29 -38.81 26.98
CA MET A 334 2.78 -38.55 25.62
C MET A 334 1.61 -38.09 24.74
N GLY A 335 1.77 -36.97 24.06
CA GLY A 335 0.86 -36.54 23.00
C GLY A 335 1.49 -36.83 21.65
N VAL A 336 0.71 -37.40 20.74
CA VAL A 336 1.16 -37.72 19.39
C VAL A 336 0.23 -37.05 18.39
N ASP A 337 0.81 -36.24 17.52
CA ASP A 337 0.12 -35.69 16.35
C ASP A 337 0.71 -36.31 15.09
N THR A 338 -0.10 -37.07 14.36
CA THR A 338 0.33 -37.81 13.18
C THR A 338 -0.12 -37.13 11.91
N SER A 339 0.82 -36.82 11.02
CA SER A 339 0.50 -36.34 9.68
C SER A 339 0.11 -37.49 8.75
N GLU A 340 -0.63 -37.20 7.69
CA GLU A 340 -0.98 -38.16 6.64
C GLU A 340 0.20 -38.50 5.71
N GLY A 341 1.37 -37.92 5.92
CA GLY A 341 2.58 -38.21 5.14
C GLY A 341 2.57 -37.62 3.73
N VAL A 342 1.68 -36.69 3.45
CA VAL A 342 1.56 -36.02 2.13
C VAL A 342 2.50 -34.83 1.94
N GLY A 343 3.44 -34.63 2.86
CA GLY A 343 4.46 -33.58 2.74
C GLY A 343 4.00 -32.15 3.08
N LEU A 344 2.78 -31.97 3.55
CA LEU A 344 2.23 -30.66 3.93
C LEU A 344 2.31 -30.39 5.42
N ASP A 345 2.47 -31.42 6.24
CA ASP A 345 2.54 -31.33 7.69
C ASP A 345 3.49 -32.38 8.27
N ALA A 346 4.05 -32.15 9.44
CA ALA A 346 4.99 -33.04 10.12
C ALA A 346 4.31 -33.76 11.27
N SER A 347 4.62 -35.07 11.46
CA SER A 347 4.23 -35.79 12.66
C SER A 347 5.04 -35.30 13.86
N VAL A 348 4.37 -35.06 14.98
CA VAL A 348 4.97 -34.60 16.23
C VAL A 348 4.60 -35.53 17.38
N VAL A 349 5.56 -35.83 18.22
CA VAL A 349 5.40 -36.67 19.42
C VAL A 349 5.78 -35.89 20.66
#